data_3ffd1855a0de4d5b6777b034ff309f8a
#
_entry.id   3ffd1855a0de4d5b6777b034ff309f8a
#
_cell.length_a   1.000
_cell.length_b   1.000
_cell.length_c   1.000
_cell.angle_alpha   90.00
_cell.angle_beta   90.00
_cell.angle_gamma   90.00
#
_symmetry.space_group_name_H-M   'P 1'
#
loop_
_entity.id
_entity.type
_entity.pdbx_description
1 polymer ?
#
loop_
_entity_poly.entity_id
_entity_poly.type
_entity_poly.pdbx_seq_one_letter_code
_entity_poly.pdbx_strand_id
1 'polypeptide(L)'
;MGGGGVLAAGTRYQRFVPHAREGLAVSRRARRSVDIFNLSFLDVVSCGFGAIILLLVIVKVSEPHVIEKLAVDLTGLVHRLQAELHDIRGETTTLNRELSDKQQQLSKSNRSLARLQGDLSRIRGQYAASKREFDAQRRIEQQLQSAQQSLDEHLRRLLGEGYRRRDNTIGGVPVDSEYIIFIIDTSGSMQKGAWPLVLKKLTQVLDIYPQVKGIQVMNDMGDYMFSQYQGRWIPDTPARRKAIVERLAGWAPFSNSSPVEGIEAAIRRFYAKDKRISLYVFGDDFARGSIQQVVETVDKLNRADASGRRRVRIHAIGFPVQFSQGGIPGNSVRFAALMRKLAEDNNGSFVGLNSSR
;
A
#
# COMPACT_ATOMS: atom_id res chain seq x y z
N MET A 1 -28.45 -14.22 22.27
CA MET A 1 -29.11 -13.53 23.40
C MET A 1 -29.12 -12.04 23.11
N GLY A 2 -30.35 -11.49 23.05
CA GLY A 2 -30.78 -10.12 23.04
C GLY A 2 -30.62 -9.41 21.69
N GLY A 3 -31.57 -9.16 20.87
CA GLY A 3 -33.01 -8.93 21.09
C GLY A 3 -33.26 -7.44 21.18
N GLY A 4 -33.80 -6.86 20.15
CA GLY A 4 -34.33 -5.51 20.15
C GLY A 4 -34.27 -4.92 18.74
N GLY A 5 -35.26 -4.73 18.04
CA GLY A 5 -36.62 -4.25 18.31
C GLY A 5 -36.84 -3.12 17.34
N VAL A 6 -37.38 -3.43 16.16
CA VAL A 6 -37.77 -2.47 15.12
C VAL A 6 -39.16 -1.98 15.49
N LEU A 7 -39.31 -0.69 15.78
CA LEU A 7 -40.60 -0.01 15.89
C LEU A 7 -40.98 0.59 14.54
N ALA A 8 -41.95 -0.03 13.87
CA ALA A 8 -42.65 0.50 12.73
C ALA A 8 -43.75 1.45 13.20
N ALA A 9 -43.69 2.71 12.83
CA ALA A 9 -44.79 3.67 12.99
C ALA A 9 -45.71 3.59 11.81
N GLY A 10 -46.89 2.96 12.03
CA GLY A 10 -47.97 2.92 11.07
C GLY A 10 -48.80 4.21 11.12
N THR A 11 -48.90 4.88 10.01
CA THR A 11 -49.77 6.03 9.83
C THR A 11 -51.14 5.51 9.38
N ARG A 12 -52.16 5.67 10.25
CA ARG A 12 -53.55 5.37 9.94
C ARG A 12 -54.17 6.47 9.06
N TYR A 13 -54.64 6.09 7.89
CA TYR A 13 -55.59 6.89 7.11
C TYR A 13 -56.99 6.70 7.70
N GLN A 14 -57.62 7.79 8.17
CA GLN A 14 -59.03 7.83 8.49
C GLN A 14 -59.82 8.16 7.22
N ARG A 15 -60.66 7.24 6.86
CA ARG A 15 -61.70 7.35 5.82
C ARG A 15 -62.91 8.07 6.42
N PHE A 16 -63.29 9.21 5.85
CA PHE A 16 -64.52 9.90 6.17
C PHE A 16 -65.65 9.36 5.25
N VAL A 17 -66.71 8.87 5.86
CA VAL A 17 -67.96 8.42 5.21
C VAL A 17 -69.01 9.52 5.39
N PRO A 18 -69.73 9.92 4.35
CA PRO A 18 -70.83 10.85 4.53
C PRO A 18 -72.14 10.13 4.90
N HIS A 19 -72.75 10.60 5.96
CA HIS A 19 -74.10 10.18 6.35
C HIS A 19 -75.16 10.96 5.59
N ALA A 20 -76.08 10.20 5.00
CA ALA A 20 -77.39 10.64 4.49
C ALA A 20 -78.34 10.82 5.65
N ARG A 21 -79.21 11.76 5.54
CA ARG A 21 -80.53 11.83 6.24
C ARG A 21 -81.53 12.44 5.29
N GLU A 22 -82.41 11.62 4.85
CA GLU A 22 -83.83 11.54 5.19
C GLU A 22 -84.48 12.83 5.73
N GLY A 23 -85.36 13.37 5.07
CA GLY A 23 -86.70 13.39 4.69
C GLY A 23 -87.77 13.52 5.81
N LEU A 24 -88.63 14.49 5.69
CA LEU A 24 -89.96 14.52 6.26
C LEU A 24 -90.71 15.69 5.62
N ALA A 25 -91.66 15.45 4.94
CA ALA A 25 -93.10 15.35 4.79
C ALA A 25 -93.80 16.58 5.31
N VAL A 26 -94.46 17.22 4.36
CA VAL A 26 -95.87 17.61 4.19
C VAL A 26 -96.59 18.33 5.32
N SER A 27 -97.13 19.53 5.01
CA SER A 27 -98.50 19.90 5.35
C SER A 27 -99.03 20.97 4.39
N ARG A 28 -100.14 20.61 3.73
CA ARG A 28 -100.99 21.56 2.97
C ARG A 28 -101.83 22.41 3.93
N ARG A 29 -102.00 23.71 3.65
CA ARG A 29 -103.25 24.40 3.93
C ARG A 29 -103.45 25.66 3.03
N ALA A 30 -104.47 25.46 2.32
CA ALA A 30 -105.61 26.24 1.78
C ALA A 30 -105.44 27.73 1.56
N ARG A 31 -105.91 28.08 0.39
CA ARG A 31 -106.31 29.24 -0.28
C ARG A 31 -106.87 30.36 0.61
N ARG A 32 -106.52 31.61 0.31
CA ARG A 32 -107.44 32.73 0.18
C ARG A 32 -106.92 33.71 -0.89
N SER A 33 -107.75 33.92 -1.91
CA SER A 33 -107.68 34.91 -2.96
C SER A 33 -107.93 36.27 -2.41
N VAL A 34 -107.08 37.24 -2.63
CA VAL A 34 -107.41 38.64 -2.57
C VAL A 34 -106.79 39.30 -3.79
N ASP A 35 -107.61 39.63 -4.77
CA ASP A 35 -107.28 40.53 -5.84
C ASP A 35 -107.22 41.97 -5.29
N ILE A 36 -106.08 42.61 -5.42
CA ILE A 36 -105.90 44.04 -5.39
C ILE A 36 -104.79 44.42 -6.35
N PHE A 37 -105.06 44.46 -7.61
CA PHE A 37 -104.21 45.14 -8.56
C PHE A 37 -104.52 46.63 -8.57
N ASN A 38 -103.85 47.40 -7.68
CA ASN A 38 -103.82 48.81 -7.80
C ASN A 38 -102.68 49.24 -8.70
N LEU A 39 -102.88 50.15 -9.67
CA LEU A 39 -101.88 50.63 -10.63
C LEU A 39 -100.62 51.15 -9.96
N SER A 40 -100.76 51.73 -8.77
CA SER A 40 -99.65 52.14 -7.96
C SER A 40 -98.72 51.00 -7.45
N PHE A 41 -99.33 49.78 -7.24
CA PHE A 41 -98.57 48.61 -6.85
C PHE A 41 -97.69 48.07 -8.00
N LEU A 42 -98.21 48.19 -9.22
CA LEU A 42 -97.48 47.75 -10.41
C LEU A 42 -96.26 48.68 -10.67
N ASP A 43 -96.40 49.96 -10.41
CA ASP A 43 -95.35 50.93 -10.61
C ASP A 43 -94.20 50.79 -9.55
N VAL A 44 -94.55 50.54 -8.30
CA VAL A 44 -93.56 50.26 -7.24
C VAL A 44 -92.89 48.86 -7.52
N VAL A 45 -93.64 47.87 -7.96
CA VAL A 45 -92.99 46.55 -8.26
C VAL A 45 -92.09 46.62 -9.50
N SER A 46 -92.55 47.37 -10.56
CA SER A 46 -91.71 47.55 -11.74
C SER A 46 -90.41 48.34 -11.46
N CYS A 47 -90.52 49.40 -10.63
CA CYS A 47 -89.39 50.16 -10.24
C CYS A 47 -88.46 49.39 -9.31
N GLY A 48 -89.01 48.63 -8.36
CA GLY A 48 -88.26 47.67 -7.54
C GLY A 48 -87.58 46.58 -8.35
N PHE A 49 -88.30 46.04 -9.32
CA PHE A 49 -87.78 45.05 -10.21
C PHE A 49 -86.66 45.56 -11.13
N GLY A 50 -86.81 46.85 -11.61
CA GLY A 50 -85.82 47.54 -12.37
C GLY A 50 -84.53 47.81 -11.53
N ALA A 51 -84.70 48.22 -10.27
CA ALA A 51 -83.61 48.38 -9.37
C ALA A 51 -82.85 47.06 -9.05
N ILE A 52 -83.63 46.00 -8.85
CA ILE A 52 -83.01 44.63 -8.60
C ILE A 52 -82.26 44.14 -9.85
N ILE A 53 -82.90 44.36 -11.06
CA ILE A 53 -82.19 43.99 -12.29
C ILE A 53 -80.93 44.78 -12.50
N LEU A 54 -80.97 46.10 -12.24
CA LEU A 54 -79.82 46.97 -12.33
C LEU A 54 -78.71 46.53 -11.34
N LEU A 55 -79.11 46.26 -10.11
CA LEU A 55 -78.20 45.80 -9.07
C LEU A 55 -77.60 44.40 -9.44
N LEU A 56 -78.40 43.50 -10.02
CA LEU A 56 -77.98 42.19 -10.49
C LEU A 56 -77.00 42.29 -11.71
N VAL A 57 -77.28 43.28 -12.59
CA VAL A 57 -76.34 43.56 -13.73
C VAL A 57 -75.03 44.16 -13.21
N ILE A 58 -75.09 45.14 -12.26
CA ILE A 58 -73.87 45.67 -11.69
C ILE A 58 -73.05 44.62 -10.96
N VAL A 59 -73.67 43.73 -10.18
CA VAL A 59 -72.99 42.63 -9.49
C VAL A 59 -72.44 41.65 -10.48
N LYS A 60 -73.24 41.27 -11.50
CA LYS A 60 -72.75 40.35 -12.54
C LYS A 60 -71.58 40.90 -13.41
N VAL A 61 -71.54 42.22 -13.62
CA VAL A 61 -70.51 42.87 -14.41
C VAL A 61 -69.22 43.04 -13.60
N SER A 62 -69.32 43.20 -12.26
CA SER A 62 -68.13 43.43 -11.41
C SER A 62 -67.42 42.16 -10.95
N GLU A 63 -68.13 41.01 -10.85
CA GLU A 63 -67.55 39.76 -10.33
C GLU A 63 -66.60 39.03 -11.28
N PRO A 64 -66.84 38.96 -12.61
CA PRO A 64 -65.96 38.13 -13.45
C PRO A 64 -64.53 38.60 -13.54
N HIS A 65 -64.26 39.90 -13.54
CA HIS A 65 -62.90 40.44 -13.67
C HIS A 65 -62.02 40.25 -12.41
N VAL A 66 -62.65 40.25 -11.24
CA VAL A 66 -61.90 40.04 -9.98
C VAL A 66 -61.54 38.52 -9.83
N ILE A 67 -62.51 37.67 -10.16
CA ILE A 67 -62.32 36.21 -10.11
C ILE A 67 -61.34 35.77 -11.18
N GLU A 68 -61.36 36.33 -12.38
CA GLU A 68 -60.43 35.98 -13.47
C GLU A 68 -59.00 36.44 -13.14
N LYS A 69 -58.82 37.64 -12.59
CA LYS A 69 -57.50 38.07 -12.10
C LYS A 69 -56.99 37.20 -10.97
N LEU A 70 -57.80 36.85 -10.00
CA LEU A 70 -57.45 35.96 -8.91
C LEU A 70 -57.09 34.56 -9.41
N ALA A 71 -57.85 34.05 -10.39
CA ALA A 71 -57.56 32.76 -11.00
C ALA A 71 -56.23 32.75 -11.78
N VAL A 72 -55.90 33.83 -12.51
CA VAL A 72 -54.63 33.99 -13.21
C VAL A 72 -53.48 34.09 -12.22
N ASP A 73 -53.62 34.88 -11.14
CA ASP A 73 -52.60 35.04 -10.11
C ASP A 73 -52.36 33.71 -9.34
N LEU A 74 -53.45 32.99 -9.00
CA LEU A 74 -53.36 31.67 -8.39
C LEU A 74 -52.69 30.62 -9.33
N THR A 75 -53.03 30.67 -10.60
CA THR A 75 -52.41 29.79 -11.59
C THR A 75 -50.91 30.07 -11.74
N GLY A 76 -50.56 31.35 -11.78
CA GLY A 76 -49.14 31.80 -11.78
C GLY A 76 -48.40 31.34 -10.54
N LEU A 77 -49.01 31.48 -9.36
CA LEU A 77 -48.44 31.02 -8.11
C LEU A 77 -48.22 29.50 -8.06
N VAL A 78 -49.25 28.74 -8.54
CA VAL A 78 -49.18 27.26 -8.63
C VAL A 78 -48.04 26.85 -9.56
N HIS A 79 -47.88 27.45 -10.73
CA HIS A 79 -46.79 27.17 -11.64
C HIS A 79 -45.41 27.48 -11.01
N ARG A 80 -45.29 28.60 -10.30
CA ARG A 80 -44.07 28.96 -9.59
C ARG A 80 -43.72 27.94 -8.51
N LEU A 81 -44.68 27.56 -7.68
CA LEU A 81 -44.51 26.58 -6.62
C LEU A 81 -44.19 25.18 -7.18
N GLN A 82 -44.80 24.81 -8.35
CA GLN A 82 -44.46 23.57 -9.02
C GLN A 82 -43.02 23.58 -9.55
N ALA A 83 -42.55 24.68 -10.12
CA ALA A 83 -41.16 24.85 -10.56
C ALA A 83 -40.20 24.73 -9.40
N GLU A 84 -40.44 25.51 -8.31
CA GLU A 84 -39.63 25.41 -7.10
C GLU A 84 -39.59 24.00 -6.49
N LEU A 85 -40.71 23.30 -6.49
CA LEU A 85 -40.81 21.93 -6.01
C LEU A 85 -40.01 20.96 -6.88
N HIS A 86 -39.99 21.22 -8.19
CA HIS A 86 -39.20 20.41 -9.13
C HIS A 86 -37.70 20.64 -8.90
N ASP A 87 -37.27 21.88 -8.71
CA ASP A 87 -35.89 22.25 -8.43
C ASP A 87 -35.42 21.68 -7.09
N ILE A 88 -36.21 21.82 -6.04
CA ILE A 88 -35.91 21.25 -4.71
C ILE A 88 -35.81 19.73 -4.78
N ARG A 89 -36.69 19.07 -5.55
CA ARG A 89 -36.58 17.60 -5.76
C ARG A 89 -35.32 17.23 -6.52
N GLY A 90 -34.96 18.02 -7.52
CA GLY A 90 -33.69 17.86 -8.26
C GLY A 90 -32.48 17.98 -7.35
N GLU A 91 -32.40 19.05 -6.58
CA GLU A 91 -31.34 19.26 -5.60
C GLU A 91 -31.27 18.17 -4.53
N THR A 92 -32.43 17.73 -4.02
CA THR A 92 -32.51 16.64 -3.04
C THR A 92 -31.97 15.34 -3.60
N THR A 93 -32.25 15.03 -4.87
CA THR A 93 -31.71 13.81 -5.50
C THR A 93 -30.20 13.88 -5.72
N THR A 94 -29.67 15.04 -6.10
CA THR A 94 -28.20 15.23 -6.24
C THR A 94 -27.50 15.15 -4.91
N LEU A 95 -28.01 15.85 -3.88
CA LEU A 95 -27.46 15.82 -2.52
C LEU A 95 -27.48 14.41 -1.91
N ASN A 96 -28.58 13.65 -2.12
CA ASN A 96 -28.66 12.27 -1.66
C ASN A 96 -27.61 11.35 -2.35
N ARG A 97 -27.36 11.56 -3.65
CA ARG A 97 -26.26 10.85 -4.34
C ARG A 97 -24.90 11.22 -3.77
N GLU A 98 -24.63 12.51 -3.62
CA GLU A 98 -23.37 12.98 -3.04
C GLU A 98 -23.16 12.46 -1.63
N LEU A 99 -24.20 12.46 -0.80
CA LEU A 99 -24.16 11.89 0.55
C LEU A 99 -23.82 10.40 0.52
N SER A 100 -24.48 9.65 -0.36
CA SER A 100 -24.21 8.22 -0.54
C SER A 100 -22.77 7.96 -0.99
N ASP A 101 -22.28 8.74 -1.96
CA ASP A 101 -20.91 8.64 -2.47
C ASP A 101 -19.89 8.98 -1.37
N LYS A 102 -20.13 10.03 -0.61
CA LYS A 102 -19.28 10.40 0.54
C LYS A 102 -19.28 9.35 1.63
N GLN A 103 -20.44 8.78 1.95
CA GLN A 103 -20.53 7.67 2.92
C GLN A 103 -19.76 6.43 2.43
N GLN A 104 -19.85 6.10 1.15
CA GLN A 104 -19.10 5.00 0.57
C GLN A 104 -17.59 5.25 0.58
N GLN A 105 -17.18 6.49 0.26
CA GLN A 105 -15.78 6.91 0.30
C GLN A 105 -15.22 6.86 1.72
N LEU A 106 -15.99 7.34 2.69
CA LEU A 106 -15.64 7.28 4.11
C LEU A 106 -15.48 5.83 4.59
N SER A 107 -16.40 4.95 4.20
CA SER A 107 -16.32 3.52 4.52
C SER A 107 -15.07 2.86 3.91
N LYS A 108 -14.74 3.18 2.65
CA LYS A 108 -13.49 2.71 2.01
C LYS A 108 -12.25 3.21 2.73
N SER A 109 -12.21 4.50 3.09
CA SER A 109 -11.09 5.10 3.83
C SER A 109 -10.91 4.48 5.21
N ASN A 110 -12.00 4.25 5.94
CA ASN A 110 -11.96 3.61 7.25
C ASN A 110 -11.45 2.16 7.17
N ARG A 111 -11.85 1.40 6.13
CA ARG A 111 -11.32 0.05 5.90
C ARG A 111 -9.83 0.05 5.58
N SER A 112 -9.38 1.02 4.78
CA SER A 112 -7.94 1.18 4.48
C SER A 112 -7.14 1.55 5.73
N LEU A 113 -7.68 2.45 6.56
CA LEU A 113 -7.07 2.84 7.84
C LEU A 113 -6.94 1.64 8.79
N ALA A 114 -8.00 0.84 8.92
CA ALA A 114 -7.98 -0.36 9.76
C ALA A 114 -6.95 -1.39 9.26
N ARG A 115 -6.83 -1.57 7.92
CA ARG A 115 -5.80 -2.45 7.33
C ARG A 115 -4.40 -1.94 7.62
N LEU A 116 -4.15 -0.65 7.39
CA LEU A 116 -2.84 -0.03 7.65
C LEU A 116 -2.45 -0.11 9.12
N GLN A 117 -3.39 0.09 10.04
CA GLN A 117 -3.16 -0.07 11.48
C GLN A 117 -2.82 -1.52 11.84
N GLY A 118 -3.52 -2.49 11.24
CA GLY A 118 -3.21 -3.91 11.40
C GLY A 118 -1.82 -4.27 10.88
N ASP A 119 -1.46 -3.79 9.68
CA ASP A 119 -0.14 -4.02 9.09
C ASP A 119 0.97 -3.37 9.92
N LEU A 120 0.75 -2.15 10.41
CA LEU A 120 1.70 -1.46 11.28
C LEU A 120 1.92 -2.21 12.60
N SER A 121 0.84 -2.75 13.21
CA SER A 121 0.94 -3.57 14.42
C SER A 121 1.71 -4.85 14.16
N ARG A 122 1.43 -5.52 13.02
CA ARG A 122 2.15 -6.73 12.60
C ARG A 122 3.64 -6.46 12.39
N ILE A 123 3.99 -5.39 11.66
CA ILE A 123 5.38 -4.99 11.41
C ILE A 123 6.10 -4.67 12.72
N ARG A 124 5.45 -3.94 13.63
CA ARG A 124 6.02 -3.65 14.95
C ARG A 124 6.27 -4.93 15.75
N GLY A 125 5.34 -5.88 15.70
CA GLY A 125 5.51 -7.18 16.34
C GLY A 125 6.68 -7.99 15.76
N GLN A 126 6.79 -8.04 14.43
CA GLN A 126 7.90 -8.68 13.73
C GLN A 126 9.24 -8.02 14.05
N TYR A 127 9.30 -6.69 14.04
CA TYR A 127 10.51 -5.95 14.39
C TYR A 127 10.94 -6.21 15.83
N ALA A 128 9.99 -6.21 16.79
CA ALA A 128 10.29 -6.51 18.19
C ALA A 128 10.80 -7.96 18.38
N ALA A 129 10.22 -8.92 17.65
CA ALA A 129 10.68 -10.31 17.66
C ALA A 129 12.09 -10.44 17.06
N SER A 130 12.31 -9.86 15.87
CA SER A 130 13.62 -9.87 15.20
C SER A 130 14.71 -9.18 16.04
N LYS A 131 14.36 -8.08 16.74
CA LYS A 131 15.30 -7.40 17.63
C LYS A 131 15.69 -8.27 18.82
N ARG A 132 14.73 -8.98 19.43
CA ARG A 132 15.02 -9.92 20.53
C ARG A 132 15.93 -11.07 20.08
N GLU A 133 15.67 -11.61 18.89
CA GLU A 133 16.48 -12.66 18.28
C GLU A 133 17.91 -12.17 18.00
N PHE A 134 18.03 -10.97 17.43
CA PHE A 134 19.33 -10.33 17.21
C PHE A 134 20.11 -10.08 18.51
N ASP A 135 19.44 -9.57 19.55
CA ASP A 135 20.05 -9.35 20.86
C ASP A 135 20.47 -10.68 21.52
N ALA A 136 19.70 -11.75 21.33
CA ALA A 136 20.06 -13.09 21.80
C ALA A 136 21.27 -13.64 21.05
N GLN A 137 21.26 -13.52 19.72
CA GLN A 137 22.38 -13.95 18.85
C GLN A 137 23.67 -13.21 19.19
N ARG A 138 23.59 -11.90 19.42
CA ARG A 138 24.74 -11.09 19.84
C ARG A 138 25.34 -11.52 21.19
N ARG A 139 24.47 -11.91 22.14
CA ARG A 139 24.93 -12.46 23.43
C ARG A 139 25.65 -13.80 23.24
N ILE A 140 25.10 -14.68 22.38
CA ILE A 140 25.73 -15.96 22.05
C ILE A 140 27.09 -15.73 21.38
N GLU A 141 27.19 -14.80 20.42
CA GLU A 141 28.46 -14.42 19.79
C GLU A 141 29.49 -13.93 20.82
N GLN A 142 29.09 -13.04 21.71
CA GLN A 142 29.97 -12.55 22.79
C GLN A 142 30.45 -13.68 23.72
N GLN A 143 29.54 -14.61 24.09
CA GLN A 143 29.89 -15.77 24.88
C GLN A 143 30.83 -16.71 24.12
N LEU A 144 30.58 -16.94 22.84
CA LEU A 144 31.43 -17.75 21.98
C LEU A 144 32.84 -17.15 21.85
N GLN A 145 32.91 -15.82 21.65
CA GLN A 145 34.18 -15.11 21.53
C GLN A 145 34.99 -15.17 22.85
N SER A 146 34.33 -14.98 24.00
CA SER A 146 34.98 -15.12 25.30
C SER A 146 35.44 -16.55 25.56
N ALA A 147 34.64 -17.54 25.19
CA ALA A 147 35.00 -18.96 25.30
C ALA A 147 36.18 -19.33 24.35
N GLN A 148 36.21 -18.77 23.14
CA GLN A 148 37.36 -18.94 22.24
C GLN A 148 38.62 -18.33 22.81
N GLN A 149 38.55 -17.10 23.35
CA GLN A 149 39.71 -16.46 23.99
C GLN A 149 40.25 -17.27 25.16
N SER A 150 39.35 -17.76 26.03
CA SER A 150 39.77 -18.60 27.18
C SER A 150 40.38 -19.93 26.72
N LEU A 151 39.81 -20.54 25.66
CA LEU A 151 40.36 -21.76 25.08
C LEU A 151 41.75 -21.54 24.45
N ASP A 152 41.92 -20.44 23.73
CA ASP A 152 43.23 -20.07 23.14
C ASP A 152 44.28 -19.78 24.21
N GLU A 153 43.88 -19.14 25.30
CA GLU A 153 44.78 -18.98 26.46
C GLU A 153 45.16 -20.31 27.11
N HIS A 154 44.21 -21.21 27.28
CA HIS A 154 44.48 -22.57 27.80
C HIS A 154 45.40 -23.35 26.86
N LEU A 155 45.14 -23.30 25.56
CA LEU A 155 45.98 -23.96 24.55
C LEU A 155 47.38 -23.40 24.49
N ARG A 156 47.55 -22.06 24.60
CA ARG A 156 48.90 -21.44 24.70
C ARG A 156 49.63 -21.87 25.96
N ARG A 157 48.96 -21.98 27.09
CA ARG A 157 49.55 -22.50 28.32
C ARG A 157 50.01 -23.98 28.22
N LEU A 158 49.23 -24.81 27.51
CA LEU A 158 49.50 -26.22 27.40
C LEU A 158 50.50 -26.56 26.29
N LEU A 159 50.50 -25.84 25.17
CA LEU A 159 51.25 -26.15 23.96
C LEU A 159 52.44 -25.20 23.67
N GLY A 160 52.61 -24.15 24.49
CA GLY A 160 53.69 -23.14 24.36
C GLY A 160 53.37 -22.02 23.35
N GLU A 161 54.18 -20.97 23.34
CA GLU A 161 53.96 -19.71 22.59
C GLU A 161 53.96 -19.85 21.05
N GLY A 162 54.32 -21.02 20.51
CA GLY A 162 54.38 -21.31 19.07
C GLY A 162 53.10 -21.82 18.45
N TYR A 163 52.03 -22.05 19.24
CA TYR A 163 50.78 -22.62 18.71
C TYR A 163 49.97 -21.59 17.95
N ARG A 164 49.86 -21.74 16.62
CA ARG A 164 48.93 -21.02 15.77
C ARG A 164 47.80 -21.95 15.34
N ARG A 165 46.58 -21.69 15.76
CA ARG A 165 45.41 -22.38 15.32
C ARG A 165 45.21 -22.13 13.81
N ARG A 166 45.18 -23.19 13.02
CA ARG A 166 44.74 -23.11 11.61
C ARG A 166 43.22 -23.13 11.56
N ASP A 167 42.64 -21.99 11.86
CA ASP A 167 41.19 -21.81 11.74
C ASP A 167 40.87 -21.22 10.36
N ASN A 168 40.12 -21.97 9.55
CA ASN A 168 39.66 -21.53 8.23
C ASN A 168 38.39 -20.68 8.31
N THR A 169 38.07 -20.17 9.49
CA THR A 169 36.89 -19.27 9.70
C THR A 169 37.37 -17.93 10.23
N ILE A 170 36.97 -16.85 9.57
CA ILE A 170 37.21 -15.47 10.01
C ILE A 170 35.85 -14.81 10.21
N GLY A 171 35.54 -14.39 11.46
CA GLY A 171 34.27 -13.80 11.78
C GLY A 171 33.07 -14.72 11.58
N GLY A 172 33.27 -16.04 11.75
CA GLY A 172 32.22 -17.06 11.54
C GLY A 172 31.97 -17.44 10.06
N VAL A 173 32.71 -16.84 9.12
CA VAL A 173 32.62 -17.18 7.69
C VAL A 173 33.71 -18.16 7.34
N PRO A 174 33.40 -19.36 6.82
CA PRO A 174 34.41 -20.32 6.35
C PRO A 174 35.17 -19.74 5.15
N VAL A 175 36.49 -19.61 5.26
CA VAL A 175 37.40 -19.10 4.22
C VAL A 175 38.07 -20.31 3.50
N ASP A 176 37.23 -21.18 2.95
CA ASP A 176 37.68 -22.41 2.28
C ASP A 176 37.40 -22.41 0.77
N SER A 177 36.91 -21.30 0.22
CA SER A 177 36.61 -21.20 -1.19
C SER A 177 37.84 -20.90 -2.02
N GLU A 178 37.90 -21.57 -3.17
CA GLU A 178 38.99 -21.45 -4.12
C GLU A 178 38.79 -20.31 -5.12
N TYR A 179 37.55 -19.85 -5.27
CA TYR A 179 37.16 -18.82 -6.20
C TYR A 179 36.20 -17.83 -5.52
N ILE A 180 36.32 -16.55 -5.84
CA ILE A 180 35.50 -15.50 -5.28
C ILE A 180 34.85 -14.69 -6.40
N ILE A 181 33.55 -14.43 -6.29
CA ILE A 181 32.81 -13.52 -7.18
C ILE A 181 32.22 -12.42 -6.35
N PHE A 182 32.41 -11.19 -6.76
CA PHE A 182 31.71 -10.03 -6.21
C PHE A 182 30.58 -9.59 -7.14
N ILE A 183 29.38 -9.47 -6.62
CA ILE A 183 28.24 -8.84 -7.28
C ILE A 183 27.96 -7.54 -6.56
N ILE A 184 28.11 -6.43 -7.26
CA ILE A 184 28.05 -5.09 -6.66
C ILE A 184 26.90 -4.32 -7.29
N ASP A 185 25.98 -3.89 -6.44
CA ASP A 185 24.93 -2.95 -6.85
C ASP A 185 25.58 -1.60 -7.13
N THR A 186 25.49 -1.19 -8.40
CA THR A 186 26.06 0.06 -8.90
C THR A 186 25.02 1.17 -9.04
N SER A 187 23.85 1.01 -8.40
CA SER A 187 22.78 2.01 -8.39
C SER A 187 23.20 3.36 -7.85
N GLY A 188 22.43 4.39 -8.20
CA GLY A 188 22.71 5.77 -7.77
C GLY A 188 22.67 5.95 -6.25
N SER A 189 21.88 5.17 -5.51
CA SER A 189 21.86 5.15 -4.04
C SER A 189 23.20 4.69 -3.47
N MET A 190 23.70 3.56 -3.96
CA MET A 190 24.96 2.98 -3.55
C MET A 190 26.15 3.90 -3.89
N GLN A 191 26.18 4.46 -5.11
CA GLN A 191 27.21 5.38 -5.57
C GLN A 191 27.32 6.64 -4.70
N LYS A 192 26.19 7.25 -4.37
CA LYS A 192 26.15 8.49 -3.58
C LYS A 192 26.29 8.28 -2.07
N GLY A 193 25.76 7.17 -1.56
CA GLY A 193 25.59 6.97 -0.13
C GLY A 193 26.57 6.02 0.53
N ALA A 194 27.07 4.99 -0.18
CA ALA A 194 27.82 3.91 0.43
C ALA A 194 29.13 3.54 -0.27
N TRP A 195 29.48 4.17 -1.38
CA TRP A 195 30.59 3.72 -2.22
C TRP A 195 31.94 3.59 -1.50
N PRO A 196 32.36 4.54 -0.65
CA PRO A 196 33.60 4.38 0.14
C PRO A 196 33.57 3.14 1.04
N LEU A 197 32.38 2.81 1.60
CA LEU A 197 32.21 1.66 2.45
C LEU A 197 32.19 0.35 1.64
N VAL A 198 31.65 0.37 0.42
CA VAL A 198 31.74 -0.75 -0.54
C VAL A 198 33.19 -1.09 -0.84
N LEU A 199 34.00 -0.08 -1.19
CA LEU A 199 35.44 -0.23 -1.42
C LEU A 199 36.15 -0.84 -0.20
N LYS A 200 35.89 -0.29 0.99
CA LYS A 200 36.45 -0.78 2.25
C LYS A 200 36.08 -2.23 2.51
N LYS A 201 34.80 -2.59 2.32
CA LYS A 201 34.30 -3.95 2.58
C LYS A 201 34.83 -4.95 1.56
N LEU A 202 34.91 -4.59 0.28
CA LEU A 202 35.50 -5.43 -0.74
C LEU A 202 36.99 -5.69 -0.43
N THR A 203 37.75 -4.66 -0.07
CA THR A 203 39.16 -4.80 0.33
C THR A 203 39.28 -5.73 1.54
N GLN A 204 38.45 -5.55 2.57
CA GLN A 204 38.45 -6.43 3.74
C GLN A 204 38.15 -7.89 3.36
N VAL A 205 37.21 -8.17 2.44
CA VAL A 205 36.96 -9.53 1.97
C VAL A 205 38.16 -10.08 1.21
N LEU A 206 38.81 -9.29 0.35
CA LEU A 206 40.02 -9.73 -0.36
C LEU A 206 41.19 -10.03 0.61
N ASP A 207 41.34 -9.25 1.67
CA ASP A 207 42.41 -9.42 2.68
C ASP A 207 42.20 -10.67 3.54
N ILE A 208 40.95 -11.08 3.76
CA ILE A 208 40.58 -12.30 4.49
C ILE A 208 41.08 -13.56 3.75
N TYR A 209 41.06 -13.55 2.42
CA TYR A 209 41.53 -14.65 1.60
C TYR A 209 43.03 -14.44 1.26
N PRO A 210 43.94 -15.26 1.81
CA PRO A 210 45.39 -15.06 1.56
C PRO A 210 45.72 -15.23 0.09
N GLN A 211 45.16 -16.22 -0.58
CA GLN A 211 45.25 -16.43 -2.01
C GLN A 211 44.12 -17.35 -2.49
N VAL A 212 43.52 -17.00 -3.63
CA VAL A 212 42.51 -17.80 -4.31
C VAL A 212 42.95 -18.16 -5.74
N LYS A 213 42.28 -19.10 -6.37
CA LYS A 213 42.60 -19.50 -7.77
C LYS A 213 42.08 -18.48 -8.77
N GLY A 214 41.00 -17.76 -8.43
CA GLY A 214 40.44 -16.76 -9.31
C GLY A 214 39.41 -15.86 -8.63
N ILE A 215 39.36 -14.62 -9.11
CA ILE A 215 38.44 -13.59 -8.69
C ILE A 215 37.58 -13.19 -9.87
N GLN A 216 36.35 -12.75 -9.61
CA GLN A 216 35.52 -12.06 -10.61
C GLN A 216 34.77 -10.91 -9.95
N VAL A 217 34.49 -9.85 -10.72
CA VAL A 217 33.70 -8.71 -10.26
C VAL A 217 32.67 -8.36 -11.34
N MET A 218 31.43 -8.35 -10.93
CA MET A 218 30.28 -8.07 -11.80
C MET A 218 29.36 -7.06 -11.10
N ASN A 219 28.55 -6.35 -11.87
CA ASN A 219 27.48 -5.54 -11.29
C ASN A 219 26.23 -6.40 -11.01
N ASP A 220 25.24 -5.77 -10.45
CA ASP A 220 23.92 -6.34 -10.15
C ASP A 220 23.19 -6.86 -11.39
N MET A 221 23.46 -6.33 -12.58
CA MET A 221 22.91 -6.81 -13.86
C MET A 221 23.71 -7.91 -14.53
N GLY A 222 24.88 -8.26 -14.00
CA GLY A 222 25.74 -9.29 -14.57
C GLY A 222 26.81 -8.78 -15.54
N ASP A 223 27.02 -7.47 -15.65
CA ASP A 223 28.09 -6.89 -16.45
C ASP A 223 29.42 -7.03 -15.73
N TYR A 224 30.46 -7.36 -16.50
CA TYR A 224 31.80 -7.59 -15.99
C TYR A 224 32.57 -6.28 -15.81
N MET A 225 33.22 -6.09 -14.68
CA MET A 225 34.09 -4.91 -14.48
C MET A 225 35.28 -4.87 -15.43
N PHE A 226 35.80 -6.04 -15.80
CA PHE A 226 36.86 -6.17 -16.79
C PHE A 226 36.41 -6.98 -17.99
N SER A 227 36.17 -6.33 -19.12
CA SER A 227 35.67 -6.96 -20.34
C SER A 227 36.58 -8.10 -20.86
N GLN A 228 37.90 -7.96 -20.69
CA GLN A 228 38.86 -9.00 -21.11
C GLN A 228 38.72 -10.29 -20.29
N TYR A 229 38.09 -10.26 -19.13
CA TYR A 229 37.80 -11.42 -18.29
C TYR A 229 36.32 -11.84 -18.32
N GLN A 230 35.58 -11.40 -19.34
CA GLN A 230 34.20 -11.81 -19.49
C GLN A 230 34.07 -13.34 -19.57
N GLY A 231 33.35 -13.92 -18.61
CA GLY A 231 33.17 -15.38 -18.48
C GLY A 231 34.43 -16.18 -18.14
N ARG A 232 35.49 -15.49 -17.73
CA ARG A 232 36.76 -16.10 -17.29
C ARG A 232 37.18 -15.56 -15.92
N TRP A 233 37.97 -16.35 -15.21
CA TRP A 233 38.51 -15.95 -13.93
C TRP A 233 39.67 -14.93 -14.08
N ILE A 234 39.69 -13.92 -13.25
CA ILE A 234 40.86 -13.06 -13.06
C ILE A 234 41.82 -13.84 -12.13
N PRO A 235 43.04 -14.22 -12.56
CA PRO A 235 44.00 -14.89 -11.68
C PRO A 235 44.37 -13.97 -10.50
N ASP A 236 44.43 -14.55 -9.32
CA ASP A 236 44.70 -13.78 -8.09
C ASP A 236 46.20 -13.44 -7.97
N THR A 237 46.52 -12.19 -8.08
CA THR A 237 47.84 -11.62 -7.82
C THR A 237 47.70 -10.30 -7.11
N PRO A 238 48.70 -9.86 -6.31
CA PRO A 238 48.66 -8.56 -5.62
C PRO A 238 48.39 -7.39 -6.56
N ALA A 239 48.99 -7.39 -7.74
CA ALA A 239 48.79 -6.35 -8.75
C ALA A 239 47.34 -6.31 -9.26
N ARG A 240 46.69 -7.49 -9.46
CA ARG A 240 45.30 -7.57 -9.89
C ARG A 240 44.30 -7.22 -8.80
N ARG A 241 44.56 -7.62 -7.57
CA ARG A 241 43.77 -7.14 -6.40
C ARG A 241 43.78 -5.60 -6.31
N LYS A 242 44.95 -5.01 -6.46
CA LYS A 242 45.10 -3.53 -6.50
C LYS A 242 44.32 -2.93 -7.67
N ALA A 243 44.45 -3.49 -8.89
CA ALA A 243 43.72 -3.02 -10.05
C ALA A 243 42.20 -3.17 -9.91
N ILE A 244 41.69 -4.21 -9.21
CA ILE A 244 40.28 -4.38 -8.90
C ILE A 244 39.79 -3.22 -8.01
N VAL A 245 40.50 -2.90 -6.94
CA VAL A 245 40.12 -1.83 -6.01
C VAL A 245 40.18 -0.46 -6.69
N GLU A 246 41.26 -0.18 -7.44
CA GLU A 246 41.42 1.07 -8.20
C GLU A 246 40.31 1.24 -9.25
N ARG A 247 40.00 0.18 -10.02
CA ARG A 247 38.94 0.23 -11.04
C ARG A 247 37.57 0.43 -10.41
N LEU A 248 37.30 -0.22 -9.29
CA LEU A 248 36.04 -0.11 -8.57
C LEU A 248 35.76 1.33 -8.11
N ALA A 249 36.79 2.09 -7.73
CA ALA A 249 36.61 3.46 -7.27
C ALA A 249 35.88 4.38 -8.25
N GLY A 250 36.04 4.14 -9.56
CA GLY A 250 35.37 4.91 -10.63
C GLY A 250 34.38 4.08 -11.48
N TRP A 251 34.02 2.89 -11.03
CA TRP A 251 33.16 2.00 -11.82
C TRP A 251 31.68 2.25 -11.53
N ALA A 252 30.95 2.81 -12.53
CA ALA A 252 29.56 3.18 -12.41
C ALA A 252 28.76 2.74 -13.66
N PRO A 253 28.62 1.43 -13.94
CA PRO A 253 27.76 0.95 -15.00
C PRO A 253 26.29 1.17 -14.65
N PHE A 254 25.42 1.01 -15.65
CA PHE A 254 23.97 1.05 -15.42
C PHE A 254 23.54 -0.05 -14.45
N SER A 255 22.59 0.28 -13.57
CA SER A 255 22.01 -0.63 -12.58
C SER A 255 20.49 -0.46 -12.52
N ASN A 256 19.78 -1.55 -12.30
CA ASN A 256 18.33 -1.57 -12.05
C ASN A 256 17.98 -1.72 -10.55
N SER A 257 18.98 -1.65 -9.67
CA SER A 257 18.84 -1.87 -8.22
C SER A 257 18.24 -3.23 -7.87
N SER A 258 18.70 -4.28 -8.58
CA SER A 258 18.28 -5.66 -8.34
C SER A 258 19.48 -6.59 -8.50
N PRO A 259 19.97 -7.24 -7.44
CA PRO A 259 21.14 -8.11 -7.52
C PRO A 259 20.86 -9.48 -8.18
N VAL A 260 19.62 -9.73 -8.55
CA VAL A 260 19.15 -11.07 -8.98
C VAL A 260 19.81 -11.49 -10.27
N GLU A 261 19.82 -10.62 -11.27
CA GLU A 261 20.38 -10.87 -12.59
C GLU A 261 21.89 -11.18 -12.50
N GLY A 262 22.60 -10.44 -11.68
CA GLY A 262 24.03 -10.66 -11.42
C GLY A 262 24.30 -11.99 -10.72
N ILE A 263 23.48 -12.33 -9.71
CA ILE A 263 23.59 -13.62 -9.01
C ILE A 263 23.35 -14.79 -9.97
N GLU A 264 22.26 -14.71 -10.76
CA GLU A 264 21.94 -15.77 -11.72
C GLU A 264 23.01 -15.91 -12.81
N ALA A 265 23.47 -14.78 -13.37
CA ALA A 265 24.52 -14.77 -14.38
C ALA A 265 25.83 -15.38 -13.85
N ALA A 266 26.21 -15.01 -12.63
CA ALA A 266 27.41 -15.54 -11.98
C ALA A 266 27.31 -17.07 -11.77
N ILE A 267 26.19 -17.56 -11.22
CA ILE A 267 26.02 -18.99 -10.97
C ILE A 267 25.96 -19.74 -12.30
N ARG A 268 25.15 -19.31 -13.27
CA ARG A 268 25.06 -19.96 -14.59
C ARG A 268 26.40 -20.08 -15.30
N ARG A 269 27.24 -19.05 -15.20
CA ARG A 269 28.51 -18.99 -15.91
C ARG A 269 29.63 -19.72 -15.22
N PHE A 270 29.71 -19.61 -13.89
CA PHE A 270 30.88 -20.05 -13.13
C PHE A 270 30.66 -21.32 -12.32
N TYR A 271 29.41 -21.77 -12.15
CA TYR A 271 29.14 -23.04 -11.47
C TYR A 271 29.91 -24.21 -12.10
N ALA A 272 30.63 -24.95 -11.27
CA ALA A 272 31.30 -26.15 -11.66
C ALA A 272 31.36 -27.13 -10.47
N LYS A 273 31.21 -28.43 -10.74
CA LYS A 273 31.17 -29.48 -9.71
C LYS A 273 32.48 -29.61 -8.93
N ASP A 274 33.59 -29.23 -9.53
CA ASP A 274 34.96 -29.32 -9.03
C ASP A 274 35.41 -28.03 -8.31
N LYS A 275 34.60 -26.96 -8.29
CA LYS A 275 34.99 -25.65 -7.72
C LYS A 275 34.17 -25.34 -6.49
N ARG A 276 34.85 -24.76 -5.48
CA ARG A 276 34.21 -24.10 -4.34
C ARG A 276 34.27 -22.59 -4.54
N ILE A 277 33.08 -21.99 -4.67
CA ILE A 277 32.94 -20.60 -5.03
C ILE A 277 32.24 -19.86 -3.88
N SER A 278 32.78 -18.72 -3.46
CA SER A 278 32.07 -17.74 -2.63
C SER A 278 31.59 -16.59 -3.49
N LEU A 279 30.30 -16.34 -3.46
CA LEU A 279 29.64 -15.20 -4.08
C LEU A 279 29.34 -14.16 -3.01
N TYR A 280 29.88 -12.95 -3.15
CA TYR A 280 29.66 -11.83 -2.25
C TYR A 280 28.75 -10.80 -2.93
N VAL A 281 27.56 -10.60 -2.41
CA VAL A 281 26.56 -9.66 -2.92
C VAL A 281 26.56 -8.41 -2.07
N PHE A 282 26.78 -7.25 -2.71
CA PHE A 282 26.78 -5.93 -2.10
C PHE A 282 25.59 -5.12 -2.64
N GLY A 283 24.69 -4.65 -1.78
CA GLY A 283 23.53 -3.86 -2.22
C GLY A 283 22.72 -3.27 -1.07
N ASP A 284 21.73 -2.47 -1.42
CA ASP A 284 20.84 -1.79 -0.48
C ASP A 284 19.35 -1.98 -0.81
N ASP A 285 19.04 -2.48 -2.03
CA ASP A 285 17.68 -2.48 -2.56
C ASP A 285 17.31 -3.76 -3.33
N PHE A 286 16.03 -4.13 -3.27
CA PHE A 286 15.38 -5.10 -4.13
C PHE A 286 14.01 -4.56 -4.53
N ALA A 287 13.98 -3.74 -5.59
CA ALA A 287 12.81 -2.98 -6.00
C ALA A 287 11.72 -3.85 -6.65
N ARG A 288 12.08 -4.88 -7.41
CA ARG A 288 11.16 -5.66 -8.26
C ARG A 288 11.37 -7.16 -8.15
N GLY A 289 10.29 -7.91 -8.41
CA GLY A 289 10.32 -9.36 -8.45
C GLY A 289 9.77 -10.05 -7.20
N SER A 290 9.61 -11.35 -7.27
CA SER A 290 9.17 -12.23 -6.17
C SER A 290 10.38 -12.85 -5.50
N ILE A 291 10.50 -12.69 -4.18
CA ILE A 291 11.54 -13.36 -3.37
C ILE A 291 11.50 -14.88 -3.60
N GLN A 292 10.30 -15.46 -3.60
CA GLN A 292 10.12 -16.89 -3.78
C GLN A 292 10.65 -17.37 -5.13
N GLN A 293 10.36 -16.66 -6.22
CA GLN A 293 10.85 -17.03 -7.56
C GLN A 293 12.37 -16.96 -7.66
N VAL A 294 12.99 -15.96 -7.04
CA VAL A 294 14.45 -15.82 -7.01
C VAL A 294 15.09 -16.99 -6.25
N VAL A 295 14.56 -17.30 -5.07
CA VAL A 295 15.06 -18.42 -4.26
C VAL A 295 14.94 -19.73 -5.02
N GLU A 296 13.80 -20.02 -5.65
CA GLU A 296 13.60 -21.22 -6.46
C GLU A 296 14.54 -21.29 -7.66
N THR A 297 14.81 -20.14 -8.31
CA THR A 297 15.73 -20.09 -9.45
C THR A 297 17.16 -20.37 -9.01
N VAL A 298 17.60 -19.73 -7.93
CA VAL A 298 18.95 -19.96 -7.38
C VAL A 298 19.09 -21.41 -6.89
N ASP A 299 18.07 -22.00 -6.27
CA ASP A 299 18.05 -23.40 -5.85
C ASP A 299 18.25 -24.36 -7.01
N LYS A 300 17.57 -24.11 -8.14
CA LYS A 300 17.74 -24.90 -9.37
C LYS A 300 19.13 -24.78 -9.97
N LEU A 301 19.76 -23.59 -9.89
CA LEU A 301 21.08 -23.30 -10.45
C LEU A 301 22.22 -23.82 -9.56
N ASN A 302 22.07 -23.71 -8.25
CA ASN A 302 23.07 -24.09 -7.25
C ASN A 302 22.61 -25.30 -6.43
N ARG A 303 22.37 -26.42 -7.10
CA ARG A 303 21.86 -27.64 -6.46
C ARG A 303 22.85 -28.20 -5.43
N ALA A 304 22.32 -28.65 -4.30
CA ALA A 304 23.09 -29.34 -3.29
C ALA A 304 23.60 -30.70 -3.82
N ASP A 305 24.79 -31.08 -3.42
CA ASP A 305 25.32 -32.40 -3.68
C ASP A 305 24.67 -33.48 -2.77
N ALA A 306 25.04 -34.72 -2.91
CA ALA A 306 24.51 -35.85 -2.13
C ALA A 306 24.74 -35.71 -0.61
N SER A 307 25.68 -34.83 -0.18
CA SER A 307 25.94 -34.48 1.24
C SER A 307 25.20 -33.22 1.71
N GLY A 308 24.30 -32.68 0.89
CA GLY A 308 23.57 -31.43 1.19
C GLY A 308 24.41 -30.17 1.02
N ARG A 309 25.64 -30.26 0.51
CA ARG A 309 26.51 -29.09 0.34
C ARG A 309 26.30 -28.43 -1.01
N ARG A 310 26.26 -27.08 -1.02
CA ARG A 310 26.18 -26.29 -2.25
C ARG A 310 27.60 -25.86 -2.68
N ARG A 311 27.84 -25.82 -3.99
CA ARG A 311 29.15 -25.44 -4.55
C ARG A 311 29.39 -23.95 -4.58
N VAL A 312 28.32 -23.16 -4.74
CA VAL A 312 28.36 -21.70 -4.65
C VAL A 312 27.79 -21.29 -3.32
N ARG A 313 28.62 -20.76 -2.45
CA ARG A 313 28.21 -20.16 -1.18
C ARG A 313 27.85 -18.71 -1.42
N ILE A 314 26.71 -18.25 -0.90
CA ILE A 314 26.24 -16.89 -1.12
C ILE A 314 26.34 -16.09 0.18
N HIS A 315 27.22 -15.11 0.19
CA HIS A 315 27.33 -14.11 1.24
C HIS A 315 26.73 -12.79 0.77
N ALA A 316 26.07 -12.04 1.65
CA ALA A 316 25.55 -10.75 1.29
C ALA A 316 25.87 -9.69 2.35
N ILE A 317 26.14 -8.49 1.87
CA ILE A 317 26.41 -7.30 2.70
C ILE A 317 25.39 -6.23 2.31
N GLY A 318 24.50 -5.94 3.25
CA GLY A 318 23.45 -4.95 3.09
C GLY A 318 23.88 -3.56 3.59
N PHE A 319 23.70 -2.55 2.76
CA PHE A 319 24.05 -1.15 3.06
C PHE A 319 22.76 -0.37 3.38
N PRO A 320 22.66 0.32 4.53
CA PRO A 320 21.44 1.01 4.95
C PRO A 320 21.28 2.39 4.32
N VAL A 321 21.53 2.54 3.01
CA VAL A 321 21.55 3.84 2.33
C VAL A 321 20.17 4.50 2.33
N GLN A 322 19.13 3.74 2.06
CA GLN A 322 17.76 4.27 1.98
C GLN A 322 17.21 4.71 3.34
N PHE A 323 17.67 4.11 4.44
CA PHE A 323 17.28 4.53 5.79
C PHE A 323 17.84 5.91 6.16
N SER A 324 19.00 6.28 5.59
CA SER A 324 19.63 7.57 5.83
C SER A 324 19.15 8.70 4.92
N GLN A 325 18.47 8.37 3.81
CA GLN A 325 17.99 9.33 2.81
C GLN A 325 16.47 9.60 2.87
N GLY A 326 15.77 9.06 3.88
CA GLY A 326 14.32 9.24 4.04
C GLY A 326 13.48 8.49 3.00
N GLY A 327 14.05 7.53 2.30
CA GLY A 327 13.36 6.67 1.35
C GLY A 327 12.38 5.69 2.03
N ILE A 328 11.49 5.09 1.24
CA ILE A 328 10.55 4.06 1.73
C ILE A 328 11.37 2.81 2.08
N PRO A 329 11.43 2.40 3.35
CA PRO A 329 12.29 1.28 3.78
C PRO A 329 11.86 -0.09 3.22
N GLY A 330 10.75 -0.16 2.49
CA GLY A 330 10.18 -1.40 1.98
C GLY A 330 11.13 -2.23 1.11
N ASN A 331 11.85 -1.59 0.21
CA ASN A 331 12.75 -2.28 -0.71
C ASN A 331 14.02 -2.78 -0.02
N SER A 332 14.58 -2.02 0.92
CA SER A 332 15.73 -2.46 1.73
C SER A 332 15.36 -3.62 2.65
N VAL A 333 14.14 -3.63 3.20
CA VAL A 333 13.62 -4.76 3.98
C VAL A 333 13.46 -6.00 3.08
N ARG A 334 12.97 -5.83 1.86
CA ARG A 334 12.87 -6.91 0.87
C ARG A 334 14.25 -7.45 0.46
N PHE A 335 15.22 -6.56 0.25
CA PHE A 335 16.60 -6.94 0.00
C PHE A 335 17.17 -7.79 1.15
N ALA A 336 17.04 -7.29 2.38
CA ALA A 336 17.53 -8.01 3.56
C ALA A 336 16.85 -9.39 3.72
N ALA A 337 15.54 -9.48 3.48
CA ALA A 337 14.81 -10.74 3.53
C ALA A 337 15.27 -11.73 2.45
N LEU A 338 15.42 -11.27 1.21
CA LEU A 338 15.94 -12.09 0.10
C LEU A 338 17.37 -12.57 0.37
N MET A 339 18.26 -11.64 0.75
CA MET A 339 19.66 -11.95 0.96
C MET A 339 19.89 -12.86 2.16
N ARG A 340 19.12 -12.70 3.23
CA ARG A 340 19.14 -13.62 4.36
C ARG A 340 18.75 -15.01 3.95
N LYS A 341 17.65 -15.14 3.21
CA LYS A 341 17.18 -16.44 2.71
C LYS A 341 18.18 -17.10 1.76
N LEU A 342 18.73 -16.34 0.80
CA LEU A 342 19.75 -16.88 -0.12
C LEU A 342 21.03 -17.29 0.61
N ALA A 343 21.47 -16.50 1.59
CA ALA A 343 22.66 -16.83 2.39
C ALA A 343 22.44 -18.11 3.20
N GLU A 344 21.31 -18.22 3.89
CA GLU A 344 20.93 -19.39 4.68
C GLU A 344 20.86 -20.66 3.82
N ASP A 345 20.14 -20.62 2.70
CA ASP A 345 19.95 -21.76 1.82
C ASP A 345 21.25 -22.17 1.09
N ASN A 346 22.22 -21.27 0.96
CA ASN A 346 23.46 -21.51 0.21
C ASN A 346 24.71 -21.49 1.10
N ASN A 347 24.59 -21.85 2.37
CA ASN A 347 25.72 -22.02 3.31
C ASN A 347 26.61 -20.75 3.47
N GLY A 348 26.05 -19.58 3.27
CA GLY A 348 26.72 -18.30 3.43
C GLY A 348 26.28 -17.51 4.66
N SER A 349 26.48 -16.22 4.63
CA SER A 349 26.12 -15.30 5.71
C SER A 349 25.56 -13.99 5.17
N PHE A 350 24.61 -13.39 5.91
CA PHE A 350 24.11 -12.05 5.63
C PHE A 350 24.56 -11.08 6.74
N VAL A 351 25.14 -9.98 6.34
CA VAL A 351 25.58 -8.90 7.24
C VAL A 351 24.89 -7.61 6.84
N GLY A 352 23.98 -7.12 7.67
CA GLY A 352 23.44 -5.77 7.54
C GLY A 352 24.33 -4.77 8.27
N LEU A 353 24.78 -3.72 7.57
CA LEU A 353 25.59 -2.68 8.17
C LEU A 353 24.70 -1.67 8.92
N ASN A 354 25.23 -1.12 10.02
CA ASN A 354 24.49 -0.16 10.87
C ASN A 354 24.61 1.29 10.37
N SER A 355 25.57 1.57 9.49
CA SER A 355 25.84 2.90 8.93
C SER A 355 26.23 2.77 7.47
N SER A 356 25.92 3.77 6.69
CA SER A 356 26.34 3.89 5.29
C SER A 356 27.67 4.64 5.13
N ARG A 357 28.24 5.14 6.23
CA ARG A 357 29.48 5.93 6.27
C ARG A 357 30.48 5.34 7.26
#